data_6ad4bf04eeecee2452b753f95a3a1caa
#
_entry.id   6ad4bf04eeecee2452b753f95a3a1caa
#
_cell.length_a   1.000
_cell.length_b   1.000
_cell.length_c   1.000
_cell.angle_alpha   90.00
_cell.angle_beta   90.00
_cell.angle_gamma   90.00
#
_symmetry.space_group_name_H-M   'P 1'
#
loop_
_entity.id
_entity.type
_entity.pdbx_description
1 polymer ?
#
loop_
_entity_poly.entity_id
_entity_poly.type
_entity_poly.pdbx_seq_one_letter_code
_entity_poly.pdbx_strand_id
1 'polypeptide(L)'
;MKRILAIAAVALAALLCASEINAQKFGITGGATFTSMQNIEASSKTGFNIGATAQLRLPLGFSVQPSFIYNQKSAEVGGDLLSTSMDVGYLELPVSVQWGPDLLLFRPFLDVTPFVGYAVNSTKKTEALNSLEVVTKNDWDGFSMNRFSYGLGLGGGIEVWRLQFICRYNWNFGPLFDADGALNVQPVNELFKDKNFGGVTLSLAFMFGR
;
A
#
# COMPACT_ATOMS: atom_id res chain seq x y z
N MET A 1 -4.18 14.69 -15.78
CA MET A 1 -4.54 13.76 -14.72
C MET A 1 -5.90 13.07 -14.97
N LYS A 2 -7.04 13.80 -15.16
CA LYS A 2 -8.36 13.17 -15.42
C LYS A 2 -8.38 12.19 -16.61
N ARG A 3 -7.64 12.46 -17.68
CA ARG A 3 -7.57 11.60 -18.88
C ARG A 3 -6.81 10.30 -18.63
N ILE A 4 -5.76 10.32 -17.81
CA ILE A 4 -4.98 9.11 -17.44
C ILE A 4 -5.80 8.21 -16.53
N LEU A 5 -6.52 8.77 -15.56
CA LEU A 5 -7.46 8.03 -14.70
C LEU A 5 -8.59 7.39 -15.51
N ALA A 6 -9.13 8.11 -16.50
CA ALA A 6 -10.15 7.58 -17.39
C ALA A 6 -9.62 6.42 -18.26
N ILE A 7 -8.41 6.54 -18.80
CA ILE A 7 -7.76 5.46 -19.58
C ILE A 7 -7.49 4.24 -18.69
N ALA A 8 -6.99 4.44 -17.47
CA ALA A 8 -6.76 3.35 -16.52
C ALA A 8 -8.08 2.66 -16.12
N ALA A 9 -9.15 3.43 -15.88
CA ALA A 9 -10.47 2.89 -15.56
C ALA A 9 -11.08 2.12 -16.75
N VAL A 10 -10.94 2.61 -17.98
CA VAL A 10 -11.38 1.93 -19.19
C VAL A 10 -10.58 0.66 -19.46
N ALA A 11 -9.25 0.70 -19.26
CA ALA A 11 -8.40 -0.48 -19.40
C ALA A 11 -8.75 -1.54 -18.34
N LEU A 12 -9.01 -1.14 -17.10
CA LEU A 12 -9.46 -2.03 -16.03
C LEU A 12 -10.85 -2.63 -16.34
N ALA A 13 -11.78 -1.81 -16.83
CA ALA A 13 -13.11 -2.27 -17.25
C ALA A 13 -13.03 -3.22 -18.44
N ALA A 14 -12.17 -2.96 -19.43
CA ALA A 14 -11.95 -3.83 -20.58
C ALA A 14 -11.33 -5.18 -20.17
N LEU A 15 -10.41 -5.19 -19.19
CA LEU A 15 -9.87 -6.41 -18.60
C LEU A 15 -10.92 -7.22 -17.85
N LEU A 16 -11.87 -6.57 -17.19
CA LEU A 16 -12.97 -7.23 -16.48
C LEU A 16 -14.06 -7.77 -17.45
N CYS A 17 -14.23 -7.14 -18.62
CA CYS A 17 -15.21 -7.55 -19.63
C CYS A 17 -14.71 -8.63 -20.60
N ALA A 18 -13.44 -9.00 -20.56
CA ALA A 18 -12.89 -10.09 -21.37
C ALA A 18 -13.38 -11.46 -20.87
N SER A 19 -14.65 -11.76 -21.15
CA SER A 19 -15.43 -12.88 -20.62
C SER A 19 -15.02 -14.27 -21.15
N GLU A 20 -14.00 -14.40 -21.96
CA GLU A 20 -13.51 -15.68 -22.47
C GLU A 20 -12.19 -16.17 -21.80
N ILE A 21 -11.71 -15.48 -20.79
CA ILE A 21 -10.51 -15.92 -20.07
C ILE A 21 -10.94 -16.94 -19.02
N ASN A 22 -10.89 -18.21 -19.35
CA ASN A 22 -11.23 -19.36 -18.50
C ASN A 22 -10.35 -19.58 -17.26
N ALA A 23 -9.64 -18.57 -16.79
CA ALA A 23 -8.71 -18.66 -15.67
C ALA A 23 -8.84 -17.49 -14.69
N GLN A 24 -10.09 -17.09 -14.41
CA GLN A 24 -10.32 -16.06 -13.38
C GLN A 24 -10.39 -16.72 -12.01
N LYS A 25 -9.52 -16.30 -11.10
CA LYS A 25 -9.59 -16.67 -9.69
C LYS A 25 -9.90 -15.42 -8.88
N PHE A 26 -10.83 -15.54 -7.95
CA PHE A 26 -11.07 -14.52 -6.94
C PHE A 26 -10.45 -14.95 -5.63
N GLY A 27 -10.12 -14.02 -4.76
CA GLY A 27 -9.52 -14.35 -3.49
C GLY A 27 -9.66 -13.26 -2.46
N ILE A 28 -9.30 -13.63 -1.24
CA ILE A 28 -9.08 -12.71 -0.14
C ILE A 28 -7.59 -12.65 0.15
N THR A 29 -7.10 -11.49 0.50
CA THR A 29 -5.69 -11.28 0.86
C THR A 29 -5.58 -10.58 2.19
N GLY A 30 -4.55 -10.90 2.94
CA GLY A 30 -4.22 -10.24 4.19
C GLY A 30 -2.76 -10.41 4.51
N GLY A 31 -2.22 -9.50 5.32
CA GLY A 31 -0.80 -9.57 5.63
C GLY A 31 -0.31 -8.45 6.55
N ALA A 32 0.99 -8.42 6.74
CA ALA A 32 1.69 -7.40 7.50
C ALA A 32 2.40 -6.41 6.56
N THR A 33 2.38 -5.14 6.94
CA THR A 33 3.06 -4.07 6.25
C THR A 33 4.08 -3.44 7.19
N PHE A 34 5.33 -3.50 6.83
CA PHE A 34 6.46 -2.91 7.58
C PHE A 34 6.87 -1.64 6.86
N THR A 35 6.43 -0.50 7.38
CA THR A 35 6.71 0.80 6.77
C THR A 35 7.63 1.62 7.64
N SER A 36 8.49 2.38 6.98
CA SER A 36 9.28 3.44 7.59
C SER A 36 9.16 4.71 6.74
N MET A 37 9.36 5.86 7.33
CA MET A 37 9.54 7.10 6.57
C MET A 37 10.93 7.08 5.92
N GLN A 38 10.98 7.32 4.61
CA GLN A 38 12.25 7.44 3.89
C GLN A 38 13.00 8.68 4.37
N ASN A 39 14.32 8.55 4.50
CA ASN A 39 15.26 9.63 4.87
C ASN A 39 15.11 10.17 6.31
N ILE A 40 14.60 9.40 7.26
CA ILE A 40 14.64 9.67 8.70
C ILE A 40 15.05 8.37 9.38
N GLU A 41 15.79 8.47 10.50
CA GLU A 41 15.98 7.35 11.44
C GLU A 41 14.66 7.09 12.19
N ALA A 42 13.66 6.64 11.45
CA ALA A 42 12.36 6.29 11.98
C ALA A 42 12.31 4.78 12.19
N SER A 43 11.89 4.35 13.34
CA SER A 43 11.65 2.95 13.61
C SER A 43 10.52 2.43 12.71
N SER A 44 10.78 1.31 12.05
CA SER A 44 9.78 0.62 11.25
C SER A 44 8.66 0.12 12.16
N LYS A 45 7.43 0.54 11.89
CA LYS A 45 6.25 0.08 12.61
C LYS A 45 5.43 -0.88 11.76
N THR A 46 4.87 -1.89 12.42
CA THR A 46 4.07 -2.90 11.73
C THR A 46 2.62 -2.44 11.58
N GLY A 47 2.17 -2.35 10.35
CA GLY A 47 0.77 -2.22 9.97
C GLY A 47 0.22 -3.54 9.46
N PHE A 48 -1.01 -3.51 8.95
CA PHE A 48 -1.64 -4.67 8.33
C PHE A 48 -2.35 -4.27 7.03
N ASN A 49 -2.55 -5.26 6.16
CA ASN A 49 -3.38 -5.13 4.98
C ASN A 49 -4.40 -6.26 4.91
N ILE A 50 -5.59 -5.95 4.39
CA ILE A 50 -6.66 -6.92 4.15
C ILE A 50 -7.52 -6.46 2.98
N GLY A 51 -7.97 -7.40 2.16
CA GLY A 51 -8.82 -7.05 1.02
C GLY A 51 -9.22 -8.21 0.15
N ALA A 52 -9.75 -7.87 -1.01
CA ALA A 52 -10.15 -8.79 -2.06
C ALA A 52 -9.25 -8.64 -3.28
N THR A 53 -9.06 -9.73 -4.01
CA THR A 53 -8.23 -9.77 -5.19
C THR A 53 -8.87 -10.62 -6.28
N ALA A 54 -8.57 -10.30 -7.54
CA ALA A 54 -8.95 -11.11 -8.69
C ALA A 54 -7.69 -11.37 -9.52
N GLN A 55 -7.45 -12.60 -9.93
CA GLN A 55 -6.30 -12.96 -10.76
C GLN A 55 -6.79 -13.39 -12.13
N LEU A 56 -6.23 -12.79 -13.16
CA LEU A 56 -6.42 -13.12 -14.57
C LEU A 56 -5.14 -13.76 -15.07
N ARG A 57 -5.17 -15.04 -15.39
CA ARG A 57 -4.03 -15.73 -15.97
C ARG A 57 -3.97 -15.50 -17.47
N LEU A 58 -2.80 -15.12 -17.93
CA LEU A 58 -2.50 -14.87 -19.34
C LEU A 58 -1.51 -15.93 -19.86
N PRO A 59 -1.40 -16.09 -21.18
CA PRO A 59 -0.39 -16.96 -21.77
C PRO A 59 1.03 -16.58 -21.36
N LEU A 60 1.98 -17.49 -21.58
CA LEU A 60 3.42 -17.29 -21.34
C LEU A 60 3.81 -17.07 -19.87
N GLY A 61 2.99 -17.52 -18.92
CA GLY A 61 3.29 -17.40 -17.49
C GLY A 61 2.98 -16.03 -16.91
N PHE A 62 2.32 -15.13 -17.64
CA PHE A 62 1.87 -13.85 -17.12
C PHE A 62 0.55 -14.00 -16.35
N SER A 63 0.35 -13.11 -15.39
CA SER A 63 -0.96 -12.86 -14.80
C SER A 63 -1.10 -11.40 -14.37
N VAL A 64 -2.33 -10.90 -14.41
CA VAL A 64 -2.69 -9.58 -13.90
C VAL A 64 -3.62 -9.78 -12.72
N GLN A 65 -3.31 -9.14 -11.61
CA GLN A 65 -4.03 -9.32 -10.35
C GLN A 65 -4.41 -7.96 -9.76
N PRO A 66 -5.55 -7.38 -10.18
CA PRO A 66 -6.14 -6.24 -9.50
C PRO A 66 -6.63 -6.65 -8.11
N SER A 67 -6.45 -5.75 -7.15
CA SER A 67 -6.90 -5.95 -5.78
C SER A 67 -7.53 -4.67 -5.23
N PHE A 68 -8.43 -4.83 -4.27
CA PHE A 68 -8.96 -3.74 -3.46
C PHE A 68 -8.64 -4.05 -2.01
N ILE A 69 -7.77 -3.25 -1.41
CA ILE A 69 -7.25 -3.52 -0.07
C ILE A 69 -7.38 -2.31 0.85
N TYR A 70 -7.65 -2.58 2.11
CA TYR A 70 -7.37 -1.65 3.20
C TYR A 70 -5.95 -1.91 3.69
N ASN A 71 -5.10 -0.89 3.68
CA ASN A 71 -3.70 -0.97 4.07
C ASN A 71 -3.39 0.07 5.14
N GLN A 72 -3.11 -0.39 6.35
CA GLN A 72 -2.66 0.47 7.43
C GLN A 72 -1.14 0.60 7.37
N LYS A 73 -0.68 1.83 7.18
CA LYS A 73 0.74 2.20 7.22
C LYS A 73 1.02 2.93 8.52
N SER A 74 2.03 2.48 9.22
CA SER A 74 2.40 3.02 10.52
C SER A 74 3.84 3.48 10.49
N ALA A 75 4.12 4.65 11.06
CA ALA A 75 5.48 5.15 11.25
C ALA A 75 5.60 5.78 12.64
N GLU A 76 6.79 5.68 13.20
CA GLU A 76 7.14 6.32 14.47
C GLU A 76 8.37 7.20 14.28
N VAL A 77 8.25 8.44 14.71
CA VAL A 77 9.33 9.43 14.67
C VAL A 77 9.52 9.96 16.08
N GLY A 78 10.75 9.88 16.60
CA GLY A 78 11.09 10.42 17.92
C GLY A 78 12.30 9.74 18.53
N GLY A 79 12.77 10.28 19.64
CA GLY A 79 13.82 9.73 20.51
C GLY A 79 13.27 9.42 21.90
N ASP A 80 14.13 9.03 22.82
CA ASP A 80 13.80 8.58 24.18
C ASP A 80 12.94 9.56 25.02
N LEU A 81 12.83 10.83 24.62
CA LEU A 81 12.15 11.88 25.37
C LEU A 81 10.78 12.29 24.78
N LEU A 82 10.57 12.07 23.49
CA LEU A 82 9.34 12.40 22.75
C LEU A 82 9.21 11.45 21.59
N SER A 83 8.17 10.63 21.59
CA SER A 83 7.83 9.79 20.44
C SER A 83 6.46 10.21 19.86
N THR A 84 6.41 10.31 18.55
CA THR A 84 5.17 10.55 17.81
C THR A 84 4.94 9.37 16.87
N SER A 85 3.90 8.61 17.13
CA SER A 85 3.41 7.54 16.26
C SER A 85 2.30 8.07 15.36
N MET A 86 2.38 7.70 14.09
CA MET A 86 1.39 8.05 13.08
C MET A 86 0.91 6.81 12.37
N ASP A 87 -0.37 6.54 12.45
CA ASP A 87 -1.05 5.44 11.76
C ASP A 87 -2.00 6.01 10.71
N VAL A 88 -1.82 5.62 9.46
CA VAL A 88 -2.68 6.07 8.35
C VAL A 88 -3.25 4.87 7.64
N GLY A 89 -4.57 4.78 7.56
CA GLY A 89 -5.29 3.75 6.82
C GLY A 89 -5.66 4.23 5.42
N TYR A 90 -5.26 3.47 4.42
CA TYR A 90 -5.51 3.71 3.01
C TYR A 90 -6.45 2.66 2.43
N LEU A 91 -7.39 3.09 1.61
CA LEU A 91 -8.01 2.21 0.63
C LEU A 91 -7.16 2.26 -0.63
N GLU A 92 -6.58 1.14 -1.03
CA GLU A 92 -5.65 1.04 -2.14
C GLU A 92 -6.20 0.12 -3.24
N LEU A 93 -5.89 0.47 -4.48
CA LEU A 93 -6.13 -0.30 -5.69
C LEU A 93 -4.78 -0.67 -6.32
N PRO A 94 -4.09 -1.70 -5.82
CA PRO A 94 -2.92 -2.24 -6.48
C PRO A 94 -3.32 -3.11 -7.67
N VAL A 95 -2.56 -3.01 -8.75
CA VAL A 95 -2.69 -3.88 -9.93
C VAL A 95 -1.36 -4.58 -10.15
N SER A 96 -1.27 -5.81 -9.71
CA SER A 96 -0.06 -6.62 -9.84
C SER A 96 0.05 -7.21 -11.24
N VAL A 97 1.17 -7.01 -11.90
CA VAL A 97 1.58 -7.75 -13.08
C VAL A 97 2.62 -8.76 -12.63
N GLN A 98 2.27 -10.01 -12.74
CA GLN A 98 3.10 -11.12 -12.28
C GLN A 98 3.60 -11.92 -13.49
N TRP A 99 4.83 -12.40 -13.40
CA TRP A 99 5.40 -13.31 -14.37
C TRP A 99 6.14 -14.43 -13.67
N GLY A 100 5.88 -15.67 -14.09
CA GLY A 100 6.56 -16.83 -13.56
C GLY A 100 6.12 -18.14 -14.22
N PRO A 101 6.99 -19.13 -14.25
CA PRO A 101 6.68 -20.44 -14.84
C PRO A 101 5.68 -21.20 -13.97
N ASP A 102 4.72 -21.88 -14.61
CA ASP A 102 3.85 -22.84 -13.95
C ASP A 102 4.59 -24.17 -13.80
N LEU A 103 5.00 -24.49 -12.58
CA LEU A 103 5.55 -25.78 -12.20
C LEU A 103 4.42 -26.69 -11.69
N LEU A 104 4.62 -28.00 -11.74
CA LEU A 104 3.58 -28.99 -11.43
C LEU A 104 2.91 -28.81 -10.05
N LEU A 105 3.67 -28.36 -9.03
CA LEU A 105 3.19 -28.25 -7.65
C LEU A 105 3.10 -26.81 -7.17
N PHE A 106 3.82 -25.88 -7.78
CA PHE A 106 3.88 -24.50 -7.35
C PHE A 106 4.26 -23.58 -8.52
N ARG A 107 3.96 -22.30 -8.37
CA ARG A 107 4.32 -21.25 -9.33
C ARG A 107 5.07 -20.15 -8.62
N PRO A 108 6.41 -20.07 -8.75
CA PRO A 108 7.14 -18.89 -8.35
C PRO A 108 6.87 -17.75 -9.34
N PHE A 109 6.82 -16.52 -8.88
CA PHE A 109 6.60 -15.38 -9.76
C PHE A 109 7.33 -14.12 -9.27
N LEU A 110 7.68 -13.26 -10.22
CA LEU A 110 8.06 -11.90 -10.00
C LEU A 110 6.82 -11.01 -10.10
N ASP A 111 6.82 -9.91 -9.40
CA ASP A 111 5.65 -9.04 -9.22
C ASP A 111 6.05 -7.58 -9.38
N VAL A 112 5.35 -6.87 -10.26
CA VAL A 112 5.44 -5.42 -10.43
C VAL A 112 4.04 -4.85 -10.22
N THR A 113 3.88 -3.94 -9.26
CA THR A 113 2.56 -3.51 -8.78
C THR A 113 2.48 -1.99 -8.66
N PRO A 114 2.05 -1.29 -9.71
CA PRO A 114 1.55 0.07 -9.54
C PRO A 114 0.31 0.07 -8.63
N PHE A 115 0.22 1.08 -7.77
CA PHE A 115 -0.93 1.26 -6.90
C PHE A 115 -1.32 2.73 -6.77
N VAL A 116 -2.61 2.93 -6.51
CA VAL A 116 -3.17 4.21 -6.09
C VAL A 116 -3.97 3.97 -4.82
N GLY A 117 -3.98 4.95 -3.93
CA GLY A 117 -4.66 4.85 -2.65
C GLY A 117 -5.24 6.17 -2.20
N TYR A 118 -6.23 6.08 -1.33
CA TYR A 118 -6.85 7.22 -0.69
C TYR A 118 -6.91 7.00 0.82
N ALA A 119 -6.37 7.95 1.59
CA ALA A 119 -6.38 7.89 3.03
C ALA A 119 -7.80 8.11 3.59
N VAL A 120 -8.28 7.15 4.36
CA VAL A 120 -9.64 7.16 4.94
C VAL A 120 -9.65 7.41 6.44
N ASN A 121 -8.57 7.08 7.13
CA ASN A 121 -8.39 7.41 8.53
C ASN A 121 -6.93 7.76 8.83
N SER A 122 -6.73 8.59 9.85
CA SER A 122 -5.41 8.84 10.44
C SER A 122 -5.53 8.94 11.96
N THR A 123 -4.54 8.41 12.65
CA THR A 123 -4.43 8.53 14.09
C THR A 123 -3.00 8.94 14.44
N LYS A 124 -2.86 10.03 15.15
CA LYS A 124 -1.59 10.51 15.66
C LYS A 124 -1.58 10.36 17.17
N LYS A 125 -0.56 9.74 17.71
CA LYS A 125 -0.30 9.62 19.13
C LYS A 125 1.02 10.29 19.43
N THR A 126 1.02 11.23 20.36
CA THR A 126 2.22 11.88 20.85
C THR A 126 2.37 11.53 22.32
N GLU A 127 3.43 10.86 22.69
CA GLU A 127 3.77 10.52 24.07
C GLU A 127 4.92 11.42 24.54
N ALA A 128 4.69 12.14 25.63
CA ALA A 128 5.70 12.95 26.31
C ALA A 128 5.99 12.35 27.70
N LEU A 129 7.20 12.51 28.21
CA LEU A 129 7.78 11.91 29.42
C LEU A 129 6.99 12.04 30.73
N ASN A 130 5.86 12.73 30.77
CA ASN A 130 5.04 12.89 31.97
C ASN A 130 3.55 12.65 31.71
N SER A 131 3.20 11.47 31.21
CA SER A 131 1.82 10.95 31.22
C SER A 131 0.75 11.78 30.45
N LEU A 132 1.14 12.62 29.52
CA LEU A 132 0.20 13.30 28.63
C LEU A 132 0.22 12.61 27.25
N GLU A 133 -0.67 11.65 27.08
CA GLU A 133 -0.97 11.06 25.78
C GLU A 133 -1.98 11.97 25.06
N VAL A 134 -1.56 12.62 24.00
CA VAL A 134 -2.46 13.38 23.12
C VAL A 134 -2.76 12.56 21.90
N VAL A 135 -4.01 12.09 21.78
CA VAL A 135 -4.50 11.34 20.63
C VAL A 135 -5.34 12.24 19.76
N THR A 136 -4.87 12.54 18.56
CA THR A 136 -5.62 13.29 17.55
C THR A 136 -6.04 12.35 16.43
N LYS A 137 -7.35 12.32 16.13
CA LYS A 137 -7.93 11.45 15.10
C LYS A 137 -8.52 12.30 13.97
N ASN A 138 -8.27 11.88 12.72
CA ASN A 138 -8.88 12.43 11.51
C ASN A 138 -8.75 13.94 11.33
N ASP A 139 -7.69 14.54 11.83
CA ASP A 139 -7.40 15.98 11.65
C ASP A 139 -6.63 16.17 10.32
N TRP A 140 -7.39 16.19 9.23
CA TRP A 140 -6.84 16.32 7.87
C TRP A 140 -6.46 17.78 7.55
N ASP A 141 -7.21 18.73 8.08
CA ASP A 141 -7.04 20.16 7.80
C ASP A 141 -5.92 20.78 8.66
N GLY A 142 -5.73 20.29 9.89
CA GLY A 142 -4.68 20.76 10.80
C GLY A 142 -3.26 20.39 10.34
N PHE A 143 -3.08 19.43 9.45
CA PHE A 143 -1.78 18.96 8.99
C PHE A 143 -1.56 19.02 7.48
N SER A 144 -2.49 19.56 6.70
CA SER A 144 -2.40 19.61 5.23
C SER A 144 -1.90 18.29 4.62
N MET A 145 -2.44 17.15 5.10
CA MET A 145 -2.05 15.84 4.60
C MET A 145 -2.66 15.58 3.24
N ASN A 146 -1.82 15.21 2.29
CA ASN A 146 -2.28 14.71 1.01
C ASN A 146 -2.91 13.33 1.20
N ARG A 147 -4.22 13.24 0.95
CA ARG A 147 -4.98 11.99 1.08
C ARG A 147 -4.73 11.01 -0.05
N PHE A 148 -4.20 11.51 -1.18
CA PHE A 148 -3.95 10.69 -2.35
C PHE A 148 -2.53 10.14 -2.32
N SER A 149 -2.42 8.82 -2.38
CA SER A 149 -1.16 8.09 -2.41
C SER A 149 -1.05 7.31 -3.72
N TYR A 150 0.13 7.29 -4.31
CA TYR A 150 0.43 6.45 -5.46
C TYR A 150 1.87 6.00 -5.42
N GLY A 151 2.14 4.89 -6.06
CA GLY A 151 3.47 4.32 -6.02
C GLY A 151 3.63 3.06 -6.85
N LEU A 152 4.77 2.42 -6.64
CA LEU A 152 5.16 1.20 -7.32
C LEU A 152 5.67 0.19 -6.29
N GLY A 153 5.23 -1.04 -6.41
CA GLY A 153 5.75 -2.18 -5.67
C GLY A 153 6.55 -3.09 -6.59
N LEU A 154 7.67 -3.60 -6.10
CA LEU A 154 8.43 -4.67 -6.74
C LEU A 154 8.60 -5.81 -5.75
N GLY A 155 8.44 -7.03 -6.23
CA GLY A 155 8.56 -8.18 -5.36
C GLY A 155 8.47 -9.49 -6.09
N GLY A 156 8.04 -10.48 -5.36
CA GLY A 156 7.81 -11.81 -5.89
C GLY A 156 7.04 -12.66 -4.88
N GLY A 157 6.74 -13.83 -5.30
CA GLY A 157 5.99 -14.75 -4.47
C GLY A 157 5.98 -16.17 -5.01
N ILE A 158 5.22 -16.97 -4.32
CA ILE A 158 4.98 -18.35 -4.68
C ILE A 158 3.50 -18.67 -4.56
N GLU A 159 2.94 -19.26 -5.57
CA GLU A 159 1.57 -19.79 -5.55
C GLU A 159 1.66 -21.31 -5.43
N VAL A 160 1.02 -21.84 -4.39
CA VAL A 160 0.91 -23.27 -4.12
C VAL A 160 -0.56 -23.61 -3.98
N TRP A 161 -1.10 -24.34 -4.91
CA TRP A 161 -2.51 -24.72 -4.96
C TRP A 161 -3.43 -23.49 -4.98
N ARG A 162 -4.03 -23.11 -3.84
CA ARG A 162 -4.91 -21.95 -3.67
C ARG A 162 -4.30 -20.84 -2.82
N LEU A 163 -3.12 -21.06 -2.29
CA LEU A 163 -2.40 -20.13 -1.45
C LEU A 163 -1.35 -19.38 -2.27
N GLN A 164 -1.28 -18.08 -2.09
CA GLN A 164 -0.29 -17.25 -2.73
C GLN A 164 0.42 -16.43 -1.65
N PHE A 165 1.72 -16.64 -1.49
CA PHE A 165 2.60 -15.87 -0.62
C PHE A 165 3.28 -14.79 -1.45
N ILE A 166 3.21 -13.55 -0.99
CA ILE A 166 3.75 -12.40 -1.71
C ILE A 166 4.63 -11.60 -0.75
N CYS A 167 5.85 -11.31 -1.19
CA CYS A 167 6.76 -10.36 -0.55
C CYS A 167 7.04 -9.23 -1.53
N ARG A 168 6.76 -7.99 -1.13
CA ARG A 168 6.86 -6.81 -1.99
C ARG A 168 7.47 -5.65 -1.24
N TYR A 169 8.39 -4.94 -1.89
CA TYR A 169 8.83 -3.64 -1.46
C TYR A 169 8.06 -2.56 -2.22
N ASN A 170 7.51 -1.59 -1.50
CA ASN A 170 6.68 -0.52 -2.04
C ASN A 170 7.38 0.83 -1.90
N TRP A 171 7.37 1.61 -2.98
CA TRP A 171 7.79 3.01 -3.01
C TRP A 171 6.56 3.88 -3.24
N ASN A 172 6.29 4.81 -2.35
CA ASN A 172 5.31 5.87 -2.56
C ASN A 172 6.01 7.05 -3.25
N PHE A 173 5.35 7.65 -4.23
CA PHE A 173 5.88 8.79 -4.99
C PHE A 173 5.16 10.10 -4.66
N GLY A 174 3.96 10.04 -4.08
CA GLY A 174 3.22 11.23 -3.69
C GLY A 174 3.72 11.80 -2.36
N PRO A 175 3.87 13.13 -2.22
CA PRO A 175 4.22 13.75 -0.95
C PRO A 175 3.12 13.47 0.08
N LEU A 176 3.50 13.15 1.30
CA LEU A 176 2.58 12.87 2.40
C LEU A 176 1.92 14.17 2.91
N PHE A 177 2.62 15.30 2.76
CA PHE A 177 2.19 16.63 3.21
C PHE A 177 2.24 17.62 2.06
N ASP A 178 1.19 18.43 1.90
CA ASP A 178 1.16 19.55 0.96
C ASP A 178 1.94 20.73 1.56
N ALA A 179 2.91 21.25 0.82
CA ALA A 179 3.77 22.35 1.28
C ALA A 179 3.02 23.68 1.42
N ASP A 180 1.85 23.84 0.80
CA ASP A 180 1.11 25.09 0.72
C ASP A 180 0.12 25.33 1.87
N GLY A 181 -0.12 24.33 2.74
CA GLY A 181 -1.11 24.40 3.83
C GLY A 181 -0.54 24.30 5.24
N ALA A 182 0.76 24.27 5.39
CA ALA A 182 1.38 24.00 6.69
C ALA A 182 1.30 25.19 7.65
N LEU A 183 0.83 24.91 8.85
CA LEU A 183 0.89 25.81 10.00
C LEU A 183 2.27 26.47 10.12
N ASN A 184 2.29 27.77 10.48
CA ASN A 184 3.46 28.65 10.66
C ASN A 184 4.50 28.17 11.71
N VAL A 185 4.77 26.88 11.80
CA VAL A 185 5.80 26.29 12.67
C VAL A 185 6.91 25.77 11.76
N GLN A 186 7.76 26.69 11.33
CA GLN A 186 8.85 26.46 10.38
C GLN A 186 9.73 25.23 10.61
N PRO A 187 10.12 24.83 11.85
CA PRO A 187 11.01 23.69 12.01
C PRO A 187 10.36 22.32 11.73
N VAL A 188 9.04 22.20 11.86
CA VAL A 188 8.32 20.94 11.65
C VAL A 188 8.07 20.70 10.17
N ASN A 189 7.82 21.75 9.38
CA ASN A 189 7.52 21.63 7.96
C ASN A 189 8.73 21.18 7.12
N GLU A 190 9.93 21.61 7.50
CA GLU A 190 11.15 21.19 6.79
C GLU A 190 11.51 19.71 7.05
N LEU A 191 11.16 19.18 8.23
CA LEU A 191 11.39 17.80 8.59
C LEU A 191 10.53 16.80 7.79
N PHE A 192 9.34 17.22 7.35
CA PHE A 192 8.38 16.36 6.65
C PHE A 192 8.22 16.66 5.16
N LYS A 193 8.87 17.71 4.66
CA LYS A 193 8.88 18.05 3.25
C LYS A 193 9.58 16.92 2.46
N ASP A 194 8.95 16.44 1.42
CA ASP A 194 9.43 15.35 0.55
C ASP A 194 9.60 13.98 1.24
N LYS A 195 8.90 13.72 2.36
CA LYS A 195 8.93 12.44 3.04
C LYS A 195 7.78 11.55 2.61
N ASN A 196 8.12 10.32 2.26
CA ASN A 196 7.19 9.31 1.77
C ASN A 196 7.29 8.02 2.59
N PHE A 197 6.19 7.29 2.63
CA PHE A 197 6.22 5.94 3.15
C PHE A 197 6.91 5.00 2.15
N GLY A 198 7.86 4.22 2.63
CA GLY A 198 8.39 3.08 1.91
C GLY A 198 8.40 1.87 2.82
N GLY A 199 8.38 0.67 2.27
CA GLY A 199 8.48 -0.49 3.12
C GLY A 199 8.15 -1.81 2.47
N VAL A 200 8.27 -2.86 3.28
CA VAL A 200 8.02 -4.24 2.88
C VAL A 200 6.61 -4.65 3.26
N THR A 201 5.91 -5.28 2.34
CA THR A 201 4.60 -5.92 2.58
C THR A 201 4.75 -7.42 2.40
N LEU A 202 4.33 -8.19 3.40
CA LEU A 202 4.17 -9.63 3.35
C LEU A 202 2.69 -9.96 3.34
N SER A 203 2.21 -10.59 2.29
CA SER A 203 0.79 -10.91 2.14
C SER A 203 0.58 -12.38 1.83
N LEU A 204 -0.50 -12.90 2.34
CA LEU A 204 -1.04 -14.21 2.03
C LEU A 204 -2.40 -14.02 1.35
N ALA A 205 -2.57 -14.60 0.18
CA ALA A 205 -3.86 -14.62 -0.49
C ALA A 205 -4.39 -16.06 -0.60
N PHE A 206 -5.68 -16.22 -0.36
CA PHE A 206 -6.40 -17.46 -0.60
C PHE A 206 -7.31 -17.26 -1.81
N MET A 207 -7.06 -18.06 -2.86
CA MET A 207 -7.71 -17.92 -4.16
C MET A 207 -8.84 -18.94 -4.30
N PHE A 208 -10.02 -18.45 -4.70
CA PHE A 208 -11.20 -19.26 -5.02
C PHE A 208 -11.31 -19.36 -6.54
N GLY A 209 -11.74 -20.50 -7.04
CA GLY A 209 -11.90 -20.76 -8.47
C GLY A 209 -10.98 -21.90 -8.94
N ARG A 210 -11.29 -22.38 -10.11
CA ARG A 210 -10.53 -23.42 -10.80
C ARG A 210 -9.51 -22.83 -11.73
#